data_b3b1d26bb9b0ab8564397bd8b425a6d7
#
_entry.id   b3b1d26bb9b0ab8564397bd8b425a6d7
#
_cell.length_a   1.000
_cell.length_b   1.000
_cell.length_c   1.000
_cell.angle_alpha   90.00
_cell.angle_beta   90.00
_cell.angle_gamma   90.00
#
_symmetry.space_group_name_H-M   'P 1'
#
loop_
_entity.id
_entity.type
_entity.pdbx_description
1 polymer ?
#
loop_
_entity_poly.entity_id
_entity_poly.type
_entity_poly.pdbx_seq_one_letter_code
_entity_poly.pdbx_strand_id
1 'polypeptide(L)'
;MKLPVRIRRVVEALRPYEPDSVLLFGSWARGEADELSDVDLVIIKATSVPFLERLREAGKLLPASAGAVDLLVYTPEEFRQMRREGNAFAEMLAEEAVLVYGRNPEV
;
A
#
# COMPACT_ATOMS: atom_id res chain seq x y z
N MET A 1 10.12 -12.57 -6.93
CA MET A 1 9.17 -13.24 -6.05
C MET A 1 7.80 -13.28 -6.70
N LYS A 2 7.14 -14.41 -6.62
CA LYS A 2 5.81 -14.57 -7.18
C LYS A 2 4.75 -14.18 -6.14
N LEU A 3 3.95 -13.18 -6.47
CA LEU A 3 2.93 -12.70 -5.56
C LEU A 3 1.69 -13.62 -5.59
N PRO A 4 1.01 -13.78 -4.44
CA PRO A 4 -0.28 -14.48 -4.42
C PRO A 4 -1.26 -13.85 -5.40
N VAL A 5 -2.14 -14.66 -5.95
CA VAL A 5 -3.12 -14.21 -6.96
C VAL A 5 -3.94 -13.02 -6.43
N ARG A 6 -4.40 -13.09 -5.19
CA ARG A 6 -5.20 -11.99 -4.61
C ARG A 6 -4.43 -10.68 -4.61
N ILE A 7 -3.16 -10.73 -4.23
CA ILE A 7 -2.33 -9.52 -4.19
C ILE A 7 -2.12 -8.98 -5.59
N ARG A 8 -1.84 -9.86 -6.57
CA ARG A 8 -1.67 -9.42 -7.95
C ARG A 8 -2.92 -8.73 -8.48
N ARG A 9 -4.11 -9.26 -8.17
CA ARG A 9 -5.36 -8.68 -8.63
C ARG A 9 -5.61 -7.31 -8.02
N VAL A 10 -5.31 -7.16 -6.74
CA VAL A 10 -5.45 -5.87 -6.07
C VAL A 10 -4.50 -4.84 -6.68
N VAL A 11 -3.24 -5.23 -6.89
CA VAL A 11 -2.25 -4.35 -7.49
C VAL A 11 -2.68 -3.92 -8.89
N GLU A 12 -3.16 -4.88 -9.71
CA GLU A 12 -3.62 -4.56 -11.06
C GLU A 12 -4.80 -3.59 -11.04
N ALA A 13 -5.71 -3.75 -10.09
CA ALA A 13 -6.86 -2.86 -9.97
C ALA A 13 -6.44 -1.44 -9.62
N LEU A 14 -5.33 -1.29 -8.88
CA LEU A 14 -4.84 0.01 -8.45
C LEU A 14 -3.95 0.73 -9.48
N ARG A 15 -3.55 0.06 -10.55
CA ARG A 15 -2.67 0.66 -11.54
C ARG A 15 -3.21 1.96 -12.16
N PRO A 16 -4.52 2.08 -12.46
CA PRO A 16 -5.04 3.34 -12.99
C PRO A 16 -4.89 4.54 -12.07
N TYR A 17 -4.68 4.29 -10.77
CA TYR A 17 -4.40 5.35 -9.81
C TYR A 17 -3.00 5.94 -10.01
N GLU A 18 -2.15 5.25 -10.75
CA GLU A 18 -0.78 5.63 -11.04
C GLU A 18 0.07 5.81 -9.79
N PRO A 19 0.11 4.81 -8.92
CA PRO A 19 0.94 4.90 -7.73
C PRO A 19 2.42 4.87 -8.08
N ASP A 20 3.22 5.61 -7.31
CA ASP A 20 4.69 5.52 -7.45
C ASP A 20 5.18 4.20 -6.86
N SER A 21 4.57 3.78 -5.76
CA SER A 21 4.91 2.52 -5.08
C SER A 21 3.69 1.96 -4.39
N VAL A 22 3.61 0.64 -4.30
CA VAL A 22 2.61 -0.04 -3.48
C VAL A 22 3.37 -0.98 -2.56
N LEU A 23 3.16 -0.82 -1.26
CA LEU A 23 3.81 -1.62 -0.23
C LEU A 23 2.78 -2.50 0.46
N LEU A 24 3.07 -3.78 0.56
CA LEU A 24 2.23 -4.74 1.26
C LEU A 24 2.77 -4.91 2.68
N PHE A 25 1.89 -4.81 3.68
CA PHE A 25 2.30 -5.07 5.05
C PHE A 25 1.26 -5.96 5.73
N GLY A 26 1.42 -6.21 7.02
CA GLY A 26 0.49 -7.05 7.76
C GLY A 26 0.67 -8.53 7.46
N SER A 27 -0.40 -9.30 7.69
CA SER A 27 -0.33 -10.76 7.65
C SER A 27 0.11 -11.31 6.29
N TRP A 28 -0.34 -10.70 5.18
CA TRP A 28 0.08 -11.16 3.86
C TRP A 28 1.57 -10.96 3.62
N ALA A 29 2.15 -9.90 4.17
CA ALA A 29 3.57 -9.64 4.03
C ALA A 29 4.41 -10.62 4.87
N ARG A 30 3.86 -11.06 6.00
CA ARG A 30 4.56 -11.98 6.90
C ARG A 30 4.37 -13.44 6.54
N GLY A 31 3.56 -13.74 5.52
CA GLY A 31 3.27 -15.13 5.14
C GLY A 31 2.34 -15.84 6.11
N GLU A 32 1.56 -15.09 6.89
CA GLU A 32 0.66 -15.62 7.89
C GLU A 32 -0.82 -15.54 7.50
N ALA A 33 -1.10 -15.01 6.31
CA ALA A 33 -2.47 -14.75 5.89
C ALA A 33 -3.16 -16.01 5.41
N ASP A 34 -4.50 -16.00 5.52
CA ASP A 34 -5.36 -16.99 4.89
C ASP A 34 -6.36 -16.25 4.00
N GLU A 35 -7.32 -16.99 3.42
CA GLU A 35 -8.28 -16.43 2.48
C GLU A 35 -9.15 -15.32 3.08
N LEU A 36 -9.33 -15.34 4.39
CA LEU A 36 -10.18 -14.39 5.08
C LEU A 36 -9.41 -13.17 5.61
N SER A 37 -8.09 -13.19 5.50
CA SER A 37 -7.26 -12.10 6.00
C SER A 37 -7.41 -10.86 5.14
N ASP A 38 -7.46 -9.68 5.79
CA ASP A 38 -7.48 -8.41 5.09
C ASP A 38 -6.12 -8.18 4.41
N VAL A 39 -6.16 -7.49 3.28
CA VAL A 39 -4.93 -7.07 2.59
C VAL A 39 -4.61 -5.66 3.06
N ASP A 40 -3.42 -5.44 3.59
CA ASP A 40 -2.98 -4.14 4.10
C ASP A 40 -1.96 -3.53 3.17
N LEU A 41 -2.28 -2.37 2.59
CA LEU A 41 -1.42 -1.71 1.61
C LEU A 41 -1.17 -0.26 1.95
N VAL A 42 0.06 0.18 1.68
CA VAL A 42 0.39 1.60 1.66
C VAL A 42 0.77 1.96 0.23
N ILE A 43 0.12 2.97 -0.29
CA ILE A 43 0.43 3.52 -1.61
C ILE A 43 1.24 4.79 -1.39
N ILE A 44 2.32 4.94 -2.14
CA ILE A 44 3.09 6.18 -2.18
C ILE A 44 2.77 6.83 -3.51
N LYS A 45 2.31 8.07 -3.47
CA LYS A 45 1.94 8.80 -4.68
C LYS A 45 2.07 10.29 -4.46
N ALA A 46 2.79 10.96 -5.36
CA ALA A 46 2.87 12.42 -5.34
C ALA A 46 1.51 12.99 -5.75
N THR A 47 0.88 13.75 -4.85
CA THR A 47 -0.43 14.32 -5.10
C THR A 47 -0.69 15.48 -4.14
N SER A 48 -1.51 16.44 -4.58
CA SER A 48 -1.96 17.52 -3.72
C SER A 48 -3.36 17.27 -3.15
N VAL A 49 -3.95 16.13 -3.49
CA VAL A 49 -5.28 15.76 -3.02
C VAL A 49 -5.24 15.50 -1.51
N PRO A 50 -6.24 15.98 -0.74
CA PRO A 50 -6.29 15.73 0.70
C PRO A 50 -6.33 14.24 1.04
N PHE A 51 -5.78 13.89 2.19
CA PHE A 51 -5.57 12.49 2.58
C PHE A 51 -6.81 11.61 2.43
N LEU A 52 -7.95 12.05 2.97
CA LEU A 52 -9.15 11.22 2.91
C LEU A 52 -9.68 11.04 1.49
N GLU A 53 -9.53 12.05 0.65
CA GLU A 53 -9.94 11.94 -0.75
C GLU A 53 -9.08 10.93 -1.51
N ARG A 54 -7.80 10.83 -1.15
CA ARG A 54 -6.91 9.82 -1.74
C ARG A 54 -7.45 8.42 -1.50
N LEU A 55 -7.94 8.16 -0.29
CA LEU A 55 -8.48 6.85 0.05
C LEU A 55 -9.72 6.54 -0.78
N ARG A 56 -10.56 7.55 -1.02
CA ARG A 56 -11.76 7.37 -1.85
C ARG A 56 -11.38 7.09 -3.30
N GLU A 57 -10.43 7.86 -3.83
CA GLU A 57 -10.01 7.70 -5.22
C GLU A 57 -9.44 6.31 -5.48
N ALA A 58 -8.54 5.88 -4.60
CA ALA A 58 -7.92 4.58 -4.75
C ALA A 58 -8.93 3.45 -4.49
N GLY A 59 -9.74 3.61 -3.44
CA GLY A 59 -10.70 2.59 -3.06
C GLY A 59 -11.75 2.30 -4.13
N LYS A 60 -12.13 3.30 -4.91
CA LYS A 60 -13.10 3.13 -5.98
C LYS A 60 -12.64 2.17 -7.06
N LEU A 61 -11.34 1.99 -7.20
CA LEU A 61 -10.78 1.11 -8.21
C LEU A 61 -10.85 -0.35 -7.83
N LEU A 62 -11.07 -0.64 -6.55
CA LEU A 62 -11.08 -2.01 -6.07
C LEU A 62 -12.45 -2.66 -6.34
N PRO A 63 -12.47 -3.83 -7.02
CA PRO A 63 -13.72 -4.54 -7.22
C PRO A 63 -14.18 -5.19 -5.92
N ALA A 64 -15.49 -5.45 -5.83
CA ALA A 64 -16.04 -6.14 -4.65
C ALA A 64 -15.35 -7.48 -4.42
N SER A 65 -14.92 -8.13 -5.50
CA SER A 65 -14.25 -9.44 -5.43
C SER A 65 -12.86 -9.37 -4.78
N ALA A 66 -12.30 -8.16 -4.59
CA ALA A 66 -11.00 -8.02 -3.95
C ALA A 66 -11.05 -8.37 -2.44
N GLY A 67 -12.25 -8.37 -1.86
CA GLY A 67 -12.40 -8.59 -0.43
C GLY A 67 -11.99 -7.36 0.36
N ALA A 68 -11.70 -7.53 1.63
CA ALA A 68 -11.33 -6.43 2.50
C ALA A 68 -9.89 -6.00 2.25
N VAL A 69 -9.73 -4.74 1.86
CA VAL A 69 -8.42 -4.15 1.59
C VAL A 69 -8.34 -2.84 2.37
N ASP A 70 -7.35 -2.74 3.25
CA ASP A 70 -7.09 -1.52 4.01
C ASP A 70 -6.01 -0.73 3.27
N LEU A 71 -6.37 0.47 2.84
CA LEU A 71 -5.47 1.34 2.08
C LEU A 71 -5.09 2.58 2.86
N LEU A 72 -3.82 2.94 2.78
CA LEU A 72 -3.34 4.25 3.19
C LEU A 72 -2.54 4.81 2.03
N VAL A 73 -2.65 6.12 1.81
CA VAL A 73 -1.93 6.77 0.71
C VAL A 73 -1.14 7.94 1.27
N TYR A 74 0.17 7.88 1.15
CA TYR A 74 1.08 8.95 1.58
C TYR A 74 1.82 9.51 0.37
N THR A 75 2.13 10.80 0.41
CA THR A 75 3.04 11.36 -0.59
C THR A 75 4.47 10.96 -0.21
N PRO A 76 5.40 10.99 -1.17
CA PRO A 76 6.81 10.74 -0.84
C PRO A 76 7.34 11.65 0.27
N GLU A 77 6.90 12.92 0.27
CA GLU A 77 7.34 13.87 1.29
C GLU A 77 6.80 13.53 2.66
N GLU A 78 5.52 13.14 2.72
CA GLU A 78 4.91 12.72 3.99
C GLU A 78 5.62 11.49 4.55
N PHE A 79 5.90 10.53 3.68
CA PHE A 79 6.56 9.30 4.11
C PHE A 79 7.98 9.59 4.62
N ARG A 80 8.73 10.43 3.91
CA ARG A 80 10.07 10.82 4.37
C ARG A 80 10.02 11.56 5.70
N GLN A 81 9.02 12.43 5.88
CA GLN A 81 8.85 13.16 7.13
C GLN A 81 8.56 12.20 8.29
N MET A 82 7.67 11.23 8.05
CA MET A 82 7.36 10.22 9.06
C MET A 82 8.63 9.45 9.48
N ARG A 83 9.48 9.11 8.49
CA ARG A 83 10.73 8.42 8.77
C ARG A 83 11.68 9.29 9.59
N ARG A 84 11.81 10.56 9.23
CA ARG A 84 12.69 11.49 9.95
C ARG A 84 12.25 11.70 11.39
N GLU A 85 10.95 11.62 11.63
CA GLU A 85 10.41 11.82 12.98
C GLU A 85 10.42 10.55 13.83
N GLY A 86 10.88 9.44 13.28
CA GLY A 86 10.89 8.19 13.99
C GLY A 86 9.49 7.61 14.20
N ASN A 87 8.56 7.92 13.28
CA ASN A 87 7.20 7.42 13.36
C ASN A 87 7.20 5.89 13.35
N ALA A 88 6.55 5.29 14.35
CA ALA A 88 6.57 3.83 14.53
C ALA A 88 6.00 3.08 13.33
N PHE A 89 4.93 3.62 12.70
CA PHE A 89 4.34 2.97 11.54
C PHE A 89 5.31 2.97 10.35
N ALA A 90 5.96 4.12 10.11
CA ALA A 90 6.93 4.23 9.01
C ALA A 90 8.13 3.31 9.24
N GLU A 91 8.58 3.20 10.49
CA GLU A 91 9.68 2.29 10.82
C GLU A 91 9.29 0.83 10.59
N MET A 92 8.07 0.47 10.97
CA MET A 92 7.57 -0.88 10.73
C MET A 92 7.51 -1.18 9.24
N LEU A 93 7.05 -0.23 8.42
CA LEU A 93 7.01 -0.41 6.98
C LEU A 93 8.41 -0.61 6.41
N ALA A 94 9.39 0.16 6.91
CA ALA A 94 10.77 0.02 6.44
C ALA A 94 11.34 -1.37 6.72
N GLU A 95 10.93 -1.98 7.84
CA GLU A 95 11.44 -3.29 8.23
C GLU A 95 10.68 -4.45 7.62
N GLU A 96 9.35 -4.34 7.52
CA GLU A 96 8.50 -5.49 7.22
C GLU A 96 7.77 -5.44 5.90
N ALA A 97 7.55 -4.24 5.33
CA ALA A 97 6.74 -4.14 4.12
C ALA A 97 7.45 -4.72 2.91
N VAL A 98 6.65 -5.29 2.02
CA VAL A 98 7.13 -5.86 0.77
C VAL A 98 6.70 -4.95 -0.38
N LEU A 99 7.64 -4.53 -1.20
CA LEU A 99 7.33 -3.74 -2.39
C LEU A 99 6.67 -4.66 -3.41
N VAL A 100 5.41 -4.37 -3.76
CA VAL A 100 4.65 -5.18 -4.71
C VAL A 100 4.41 -4.49 -6.03
N TYR A 101 4.70 -3.19 -6.13
CA TYR A 101 4.57 -2.44 -7.37
C TYR A 101 5.38 -1.16 -7.29
N GLY A 102 5.99 -0.78 -8.40
CA GLY A 102 6.66 0.51 -8.52
C GLY A 102 8.06 0.52 -7.94
N ARG A 103 8.50 1.71 -7.56
CA ARG A 103 9.86 1.93 -7.07
C ARG A 103 9.91 1.88 -5.56
N ASN A 104 11.05 1.44 -5.03
CA ASN A 104 11.26 1.49 -3.60
C ASN A 104 11.20 2.97 -3.16
N PRO A 105 10.30 3.34 -2.23
CA PRO A 105 10.18 4.73 -1.80
C PRO A 105 11.33 5.18 -0.91
N GLU A 106 12.23 4.30 -0.61
CA GLU A 106 13.39 4.58 0.19
C GLU A 106 14.35 5.49 -0.56
N VAL A 107 14.68 6.60 -0.02
CA VAL A 107 15.62 7.53 -0.63
C VAL A 107 16.40 8.24 0.45
#